data_cdfdf1155ae99ee086ef84eb902ebb02
#
_entry.id   cdfdf1155ae99ee086ef84eb902ebb02
#
_cell.length_a   1.000
_cell.length_b   1.000
_cell.length_c   1.000
_cell.angle_alpha   90.00
_cell.angle_beta   90.00
_cell.angle_gamma   90.00
#
_symmetry.space_group_name_H-M   'P 1'
#
loop_
_entity.id
_entity.type
_entity.pdbx_description
1 polymer ?
#
loop_
_entity_poly.entity_id
_entity_poly.type
_entity_poly.pdbx_seq_one_letter_code
_entity_poly.pdbx_strand_id
1 'polypeptide(L)'
;EGGHDAVHPELGTLEDFRALVAACHEHGMEVALDFAVQCSPDHPWLEQHPQWFRRRPDGSMRYAENPPKKYQDIVNPDFASEDAGALWNALRDVILFWIDQGVKIFRVDNPHTKPFRFWEWLIHEVQLRHPDVIFLAEAFTRPKLMKGLAKLGFTQSYTYFTWRTERWEIEQYLTELTGYPERDFYRPNFFVNTPDILPYHLQGGETWMFKSRAALAAMLSSTYGVYNGFELIEHEPIPGREE
;
A
#
# COMPACT_ATOMS: atom_id res chain seq x y z
N GLU A 1 -8.81 17.52 9.57
CA GLU A 1 -8.00 18.17 10.60
C GLU A 1 -6.74 17.35 10.83
N GLY A 2 -5.57 17.93 10.65
CA GLY A 2 -4.28 17.28 10.75
C GLY A 2 -3.71 16.81 9.40
N GLY A 3 -2.49 16.29 9.42
CA GLY A 3 -1.76 15.83 8.25
C GLY A 3 -1.49 14.33 8.33
N HIS A 4 -0.49 13.88 7.58
CA HIS A 4 -0.05 12.49 7.58
C HIS A 4 0.54 12.00 8.93
N ASP A 5 0.81 12.90 9.86
CA ASP A 5 1.35 12.66 11.21
C ASP A 5 0.31 12.85 12.32
N ALA A 6 -0.99 12.82 11.98
CA ALA A 6 -2.08 13.01 12.92
C ALA A 6 -3.00 11.79 13.00
N VAL A 7 -3.55 11.54 14.19
CA VAL A 7 -4.63 10.56 14.40
C VAL A 7 -5.96 11.27 14.16
N HIS A 8 -6.88 10.61 13.45
CA HIS A 8 -8.21 11.15 13.23
C HIS A 8 -8.96 11.26 14.57
N PRO A 9 -9.58 12.41 14.91
CA PRO A 9 -10.18 12.64 16.22
C PRO A 9 -11.24 11.62 16.64
N GLU A 10 -11.98 11.05 15.66
CA GLU A 10 -12.97 10.00 15.94
C GLU A 10 -12.35 8.65 16.34
N LEU A 11 -11.08 8.43 15.99
CA LEU A 11 -10.35 7.21 16.34
C LEU A 11 -9.61 7.32 17.68
N GLY A 12 -9.50 8.55 18.22
CA GLY A 12 -8.84 8.81 19.49
C GLY A 12 -7.64 9.75 19.38
N THR A 13 -6.72 9.60 20.29
CA THR A 13 -5.51 10.41 20.43
C THR A 13 -4.26 9.65 19.98
N LEU A 14 -3.13 10.33 19.92
CA LEU A 14 -1.84 9.68 19.69
C LEU A 14 -1.47 8.70 20.81
N GLU A 15 -1.91 8.96 22.05
CA GLU A 15 -1.69 8.05 23.17
C GLU A 15 -2.52 6.78 23.02
N ASP A 16 -3.76 6.88 22.52
CA ASP A 16 -4.59 5.71 22.22
C ASP A 16 -3.96 4.86 21.10
N PHE A 17 -3.36 5.51 20.08
CA PHE A 17 -2.63 4.81 19.03
C PHE A 17 -1.40 4.06 19.60
N ARG A 18 -0.62 4.69 20.48
CA ARG A 18 0.51 4.03 21.16
C ARG A 18 0.06 2.84 22.00
N ALA A 19 -1.06 2.98 22.69
CA ALA A 19 -1.65 1.89 23.45
C ALA A 19 -2.06 0.72 22.55
N LEU A 20 -2.64 0.99 21.37
CA LEU A 20 -2.95 -0.02 20.37
C LEU A 20 -1.69 -0.75 19.90
N VAL A 21 -0.62 -0.01 19.55
CA VAL A 21 0.65 -0.61 19.12
C VAL A 21 1.22 -1.51 20.22
N ALA A 22 1.23 -1.04 21.45
CA ALA A 22 1.70 -1.82 22.60
C ALA A 22 0.88 -3.11 22.81
N ALA A 23 -0.44 -3.02 22.73
CA ALA A 23 -1.33 -4.18 22.82
C ALA A 23 -1.09 -5.19 21.70
N CYS A 24 -0.85 -4.74 20.48
CA CYS A 24 -0.48 -5.62 19.37
C CYS A 24 0.82 -6.39 19.67
N HIS A 25 1.85 -5.69 20.15
CA HIS A 25 3.13 -6.31 20.50
C HIS A 25 2.99 -7.36 21.63
N GLU A 26 2.16 -7.10 22.64
CA GLU A 26 1.87 -8.09 23.70
C GLU A 26 1.26 -9.39 23.16
N HIS A 27 0.57 -9.32 22.02
CA HIS A 27 0.00 -10.47 21.33
C HIS A 27 0.88 -11.03 20.21
N GLY A 28 2.12 -10.57 20.08
CA GLY A 28 3.06 -11.00 19.05
C GLY A 28 2.69 -10.51 17.64
N MET A 29 1.96 -9.42 17.57
CA MET A 29 1.55 -8.78 16.30
C MET A 29 2.29 -7.45 16.10
N GLU A 30 2.51 -7.08 14.84
CA GLU A 30 3.00 -5.75 14.45
C GLU A 30 1.89 -4.96 13.76
N VAL A 31 1.88 -3.65 13.97
CA VAL A 31 0.99 -2.75 13.23
C VAL A 31 1.61 -2.43 11.88
N ALA A 32 0.88 -2.68 10.81
CA ALA A 32 1.22 -2.22 9.46
C ALA A 32 0.37 -0.98 9.14
N LEU A 33 1.02 0.18 9.06
CA LEU A 33 0.34 1.43 8.77
C LEU A 33 0.33 1.70 7.26
N ASP A 34 -0.82 2.14 6.75
CA ASP A 34 -0.94 2.55 5.36
C ASP A 34 -0.24 3.90 5.13
N PHE A 35 0.60 3.97 4.10
CA PHE A 35 1.28 5.18 3.69
C PHE A 35 0.81 5.60 2.29
N ALA A 36 -0.23 6.41 2.28
CA ALA A 36 -0.73 7.08 1.10
C ALA A 36 -0.06 8.45 0.97
N VAL A 37 0.71 8.65 -0.08
CA VAL A 37 1.46 9.92 -0.30
C VAL A 37 0.55 11.06 -0.76
N GLN A 38 -0.62 10.75 -1.26
CA GLN A 38 -1.63 11.74 -1.65
C GLN A 38 -2.23 12.46 -0.43
N CYS A 39 -2.74 13.66 -0.69
CA CYS A 39 -3.39 14.50 0.32
C CYS A 39 -4.90 14.61 0.05
N SER A 40 -5.69 14.81 1.09
CA SER A 40 -7.07 15.30 0.96
C SER A 40 -7.08 16.78 0.53
N PRO A 41 -8.18 17.29 -0.05
CA PRO A 41 -8.27 18.69 -0.46
C PRO A 41 -8.14 19.73 0.66
N ASP A 42 -8.33 19.32 1.90
CA ASP A 42 -8.20 20.12 3.13
C ASP A 42 -6.92 19.83 3.92
N HIS A 43 -5.97 19.08 3.34
CA HIS A 43 -4.72 18.76 4.00
C HIS A 43 -3.90 20.02 4.31
N PRO A 44 -3.31 20.16 5.52
CA PRO A 44 -2.57 21.36 5.93
C PRO A 44 -1.46 21.79 4.97
N TRP A 45 -0.82 20.86 4.28
CA TRP A 45 0.24 21.17 3.33
C TRP A 45 -0.23 22.00 2.14
N LEU A 46 -1.52 21.97 1.77
CA LEU A 46 -2.03 22.78 0.67
C LEU A 46 -1.97 24.27 0.97
N GLU A 47 -2.07 24.64 2.25
CA GLU A 47 -1.93 26.03 2.72
C GLU A 47 -0.49 26.37 3.11
N GLN A 48 0.21 25.45 3.80
CA GLN A 48 1.57 25.66 4.30
C GLN A 48 2.63 25.61 3.20
N HIS A 49 2.43 24.74 2.19
CA HIS A 49 3.35 24.43 1.11
C HIS A 49 2.65 24.38 -0.25
N PRO A 50 1.96 25.45 -0.68
CA PRO A 50 1.21 25.46 -1.93
C PRO A 50 2.07 25.15 -3.17
N GLN A 51 3.38 25.40 -3.10
CA GLN A 51 4.37 25.11 -4.14
C GLN A 51 4.57 23.58 -4.36
N TRP A 52 4.14 22.74 -3.45
CA TRP A 52 4.21 21.28 -3.61
C TRP A 52 3.06 20.71 -4.44
N PHE A 53 2.10 21.56 -4.86
CA PHE A 53 0.91 21.10 -5.58
C PHE A 53 0.71 21.84 -6.88
N ARG A 54 0.26 21.12 -7.89
CA ARG A 54 -0.07 21.73 -9.19
C ARG A 54 -1.48 22.25 -9.22
N ARG A 55 -1.62 23.45 -9.78
CA ARG A 55 -2.91 24.03 -10.13
C ARG A 55 -3.11 24.01 -11.64
N ARG A 56 -4.36 23.99 -12.06
CA ARG A 56 -4.75 24.19 -13.46
C ARG A 56 -4.67 25.68 -13.81
N PRO A 57 -4.66 26.01 -15.13
CA PRO A 57 -4.62 27.42 -15.55
C PRO A 57 -5.77 28.29 -15.03
N ASP A 58 -6.92 27.68 -14.71
CA ASP A 58 -8.07 28.36 -14.10
C ASP A 58 -7.94 28.54 -12.57
N GLY A 59 -6.80 28.16 -12.00
CA GLY A 59 -6.53 28.25 -10.56
C GLY A 59 -7.07 27.07 -9.73
N SER A 60 -7.86 26.17 -10.30
CA SER A 60 -8.37 25.00 -9.59
C SER A 60 -7.26 24.00 -9.30
N MET A 61 -7.44 23.20 -8.23
CA MET A 61 -6.49 22.18 -7.85
C MET A 61 -6.47 21.03 -8.90
N ARG A 62 -5.27 20.57 -9.24
CA ARG A 62 -5.12 19.40 -10.08
C ARG A 62 -5.25 18.13 -9.24
N TYR A 63 -6.42 17.46 -9.33
CA TYR A 63 -6.65 16.17 -8.68
C TYR A 63 -6.07 15.00 -9.50
N ALA A 64 -6.00 13.82 -8.87
CA ALA A 64 -5.57 12.59 -9.52
C ALA A 64 -6.60 12.11 -10.56
N GLU A 65 -6.12 11.68 -11.71
CA GLU A 65 -6.95 11.11 -12.78
C GLU A 65 -6.32 9.82 -13.31
N ASN A 66 -7.15 8.79 -13.48
CA ASN A 66 -6.83 7.58 -14.22
C ASN A 66 -8.04 7.26 -15.13
N PRO A 67 -8.08 7.84 -16.35
CA PRO A 67 -9.28 7.77 -17.20
C PRO A 67 -9.81 6.34 -17.36
N PRO A 68 -11.13 6.14 -17.25
CA PRO A 68 -12.17 7.19 -17.08
C PRO A 68 -12.36 7.67 -15.63
N LYS A 69 -11.65 7.11 -14.66
CA LYS A 69 -11.77 7.49 -13.24
C LYS A 69 -11.14 8.86 -12.95
N LYS A 70 -11.82 9.64 -12.11
CA LYS A 70 -11.38 10.94 -11.58
C LYS A 70 -11.49 10.91 -10.07
N TYR A 71 -10.40 11.17 -9.37
CA TYR A 71 -10.32 11.15 -7.92
C TYR A 71 -10.26 12.60 -7.42
N GLN A 72 -11.45 13.24 -7.32
CA GLN A 72 -11.56 14.65 -6.93
C GLN A 72 -11.31 14.88 -5.44
N ASP A 73 -11.31 13.83 -4.68
CA ASP A 73 -11.01 13.75 -3.25
C ASP A 73 -9.51 13.58 -2.96
N ILE A 74 -8.69 13.46 -4.01
CA ILE A 74 -7.25 13.21 -3.89
C ILE A 74 -6.44 14.30 -4.61
N VAL A 75 -5.50 14.90 -3.90
CA VAL A 75 -4.50 15.83 -4.46
C VAL A 75 -3.12 15.21 -4.34
N ASN A 76 -2.45 15.01 -5.48
CA ASN A 76 -1.10 14.47 -5.50
C ASN A 76 -0.06 15.56 -5.34
N PRO A 77 0.93 15.40 -4.45
CA PRO A 77 2.12 16.25 -4.42
C PRO A 77 2.90 16.18 -5.73
N ASP A 78 3.50 17.30 -6.12
CA ASP A 78 4.33 17.39 -7.31
C ASP A 78 5.80 17.13 -7.00
N PHE A 79 6.25 15.93 -7.28
CA PHE A 79 7.65 15.50 -7.11
C PHE A 79 8.65 16.19 -8.05
N ALA A 80 8.17 17.00 -8.99
CA ALA A 80 8.99 17.81 -9.90
C ALA A 80 8.91 19.31 -9.57
N SER A 81 8.33 19.69 -8.43
CA SER A 81 8.31 21.08 -7.96
C SER A 81 9.73 21.59 -7.70
N GLU A 82 9.90 22.90 -7.73
CA GLU A 82 11.19 23.54 -7.38
C GLU A 82 11.63 23.23 -5.94
N ASP A 83 10.68 22.91 -5.07
CA ASP A 83 10.88 22.56 -3.66
C ASP A 83 10.74 21.05 -3.38
N ALA A 84 10.97 20.21 -4.38
CA ALA A 84 10.84 18.76 -4.25
C ALA A 84 11.70 18.16 -3.12
N GLY A 85 12.88 18.74 -2.87
CA GLY A 85 13.75 18.30 -1.78
C GLY A 85 13.10 18.45 -0.40
N ALA A 86 12.40 19.55 -0.13
CA ALA A 86 11.68 19.75 1.11
C ALA A 86 10.48 18.80 1.21
N LEU A 87 9.74 18.58 0.12
CA LEU A 87 8.66 17.59 0.06
C LEU A 87 9.16 16.18 0.40
N TRP A 88 10.29 15.76 -0.17
CA TRP A 88 10.85 14.43 0.11
C TRP A 88 11.21 14.28 1.58
N ASN A 89 11.86 15.30 2.15
CA ASN A 89 12.21 15.31 3.58
C ASN A 89 10.95 15.25 4.45
N ALA A 90 9.90 16.01 4.15
CA ALA A 90 8.65 15.98 4.89
C ALA A 90 7.99 14.59 4.86
N LEU A 91 7.98 13.93 3.70
CA LEU A 91 7.45 12.56 3.57
C LEU A 91 8.29 11.53 4.34
N ARG A 92 9.63 11.67 4.35
CA ARG A 92 10.50 10.86 5.21
C ARG A 92 10.19 11.10 6.69
N ASP A 93 10.02 12.33 7.09
CA ASP A 93 9.80 12.70 8.48
C ASP A 93 8.45 12.19 8.99
N VAL A 94 7.43 12.07 8.13
CA VAL A 94 6.17 11.36 8.44
C VAL A 94 6.45 9.89 8.77
N ILE A 95 7.25 9.19 7.97
CA ILE A 95 7.61 7.78 8.26
C ILE A 95 8.36 7.69 9.60
N LEU A 96 9.35 8.55 9.82
CA LEU A 96 10.13 8.56 11.06
C LEU A 96 9.24 8.87 12.28
N PHE A 97 8.29 9.78 12.15
CA PHE A 97 7.31 10.08 13.20
C PHE A 97 6.54 8.83 13.63
N TRP A 98 6.03 8.04 12.67
CA TRP A 98 5.28 6.82 12.99
C TRP A 98 6.18 5.69 13.51
N ILE A 99 7.44 5.63 13.08
CA ILE A 99 8.44 4.72 13.66
C ILE A 99 8.66 5.05 15.14
N ASP A 100 8.74 6.33 15.51
CA ASP A 100 8.83 6.77 16.89
C ASP A 100 7.59 6.41 17.74
N GLN A 101 6.44 6.16 17.09
CA GLN A 101 5.24 5.63 17.74
C GLN A 101 5.22 4.08 17.82
N GLY A 102 6.25 3.40 17.33
CA GLY A 102 6.41 1.95 17.39
C GLY A 102 5.99 1.20 16.12
N VAL A 103 5.65 1.91 15.04
CA VAL A 103 5.31 1.28 13.76
C VAL A 103 6.58 0.85 13.03
N LYS A 104 6.60 -0.40 12.54
CA LYS A 104 7.74 -0.96 11.77
C LYS A 104 7.39 -1.41 10.36
N ILE A 105 6.12 -1.40 10.02
CA ILE A 105 5.64 -1.89 8.72
C ILE A 105 4.80 -0.80 8.06
N PHE A 106 5.13 -0.47 6.82
CA PHE A 106 4.39 0.49 6.02
C PHE A 106 3.87 -0.18 4.74
N ARG A 107 2.55 -0.24 4.60
CA ARG A 107 1.90 -0.59 3.34
C ARG A 107 1.83 0.67 2.50
N VAL A 108 2.52 0.70 1.38
CA VAL A 108 2.59 1.88 0.51
C VAL A 108 1.54 1.77 -0.58
N ASP A 109 0.62 2.72 -0.58
CA ASP A 109 -0.46 2.83 -1.56
C ASP A 109 0.06 3.30 -2.91
N ASN A 110 -0.22 2.54 -3.95
CA ASN A 110 0.08 2.88 -5.35
C ASN A 110 1.49 3.48 -5.59
N PRO A 111 2.59 2.86 -5.11
CA PRO A 111 3.93 3.44 -5.23
C PRO A 111 4.38 3.62 -6.69
N HIS A 112 3.83 2.86 -7.63
CA HIS A 112 4.14 2.97 -9.05
C HIS A 112 3.71 4.30 -9.69
N THR A 113 2.86 5.07 -9.01
CA THR A 113 2.42 6.41 -9.45
C THR A 113 3.36 7.53 -9.02
N LYS A 114 4.39 7.22 -8.27
CA LYS A 114 5.40 8.17 -7.76
C LYS A 114 6.77 7.86 -8.37
N PRO A 115 7.72 8.81 -8.40
CA PRO A 115 9.05 8.58 -8.96
C PRO A 115 9.80 7.45 -8.25
N PHE A 116 10.39 6.54 -9.01
CA PHE A 116 11.19 5.43 -8.47
C PHE A 116 12.38 5.92 -7.63
N ARG A 117 13.04 7.00 -8.05
CA ARG A 117 14.15 7.62 -7.31
C ARG A 117 13.73 8.12 -5.92
N PHE A 118 12.49 8.56 -5.76
CA PHE A 118 11.97 8.95 -4.45
C PHE A 118 11.91 7.73 -3.51
N TRP A 119 11.37 6.60 -3.98
CA TRP A 119 11.27 5.38 -3.17
C TRP A 119 12.65 4.81 -2.82
N GLU A 120 13.56 4.74 -3.78
CA GLU A 120 14.94 4.30 -3.55
C GLU A 120 15.60 5.12 -2.45
N TRP A 121 15.49 6.45 -2.55
CA TRP A 121 16.03 7.36 -1.55
C TRP A 121 15.33 7.22 -0.19
N LEU A 122 13.98 7.24 -0.15
CA LEU A 122 13.20 7.19 1.09
C LEU A 122 13.48 5.90 1.87
N ILE A 123 13.40 4.75 1.20
CA ILE A 123 13.62 3.44 1.83
C ILE A 123 15.06 3.35 2.34
N HIS A 124 16.03 3.79 1.56
CA HIS A 124 17.43 3.81 1.97
C HIS A 124 17.65 4.70 3.22
N GLU A 125 17.15 5.93 3.21
CA GLU A 125 17.28 6.88 4.34
C GLU A 125 16.64 6.34 5.63
N VAL A 126 15.49 5.69 5.52
CA VAL A 126 14.81 5.09 6.68
C VAL A 126 15.59 3.86 7.17
N GLN A 127 15.94 2.95 6.29
CA GLN A 127 16.59 1.68 6.68
C GLN A 127 18.04 1.84 7.13
N LEU A 128 18.74 2.93 6.78
CA LEU A 128 20.03 3.27 7.39
C LEU A 128 19.93 3.47 8.91
N ARG A 129 18.81 3.94 9.41
CA ARG A 129 18.58 4.22 10.84
C ARG A 129 17.75 3.13 11.51
N HIS A 130 16.84 2.54 10.77
CA HIS A 130 15.86 1.55 11.21
C HIS A 130 15.85 0.36 10.23
N PRO A 131 16.88 -0.51 10.28
CA PRO A 131 17.06 -1.60 9.30
C PRO A 131 15.99 -2.69 9.38
N ASP A 132 15.20 -2.70 10.43
CA ASP A 132 14.09 -3.64 10.66
C ASP A 132 12.74 -3.14 10.10
N VAL A 133 12.71 -1.94 9.51
CA VAL A 133 11.49 -1.39 8.91
C VAL A 133 11.20 -2.07 7.58
N ILE A 134 9.94 -2.48 7.42
CA ILE A 134 9.41 -3.20 6.26
C ILE A 134 8.54 -2.28 5.43
N PHE A 135 8.75 -2.29 4.10
CA PHE A 135 7.91 -1.60 3.14
C PHE A 135 7.21 -2.61 2.23
N LEU A 136 5.88 -2.56 2.20
CA LEU A 136 5.03 -3.39 1.35
C LEU A 136 4.55 -2.55 0.16
N ALA A 137 4.80 -3.00 -1.07
CA ALA A 137 4.33 -2.31 -2.27
C ALA A 137 2.95 -2.82 -2.68
N GLU A 138 1.92 -2.01 -2.49
CA GLU A 138 0.63 -2.23 -3.10
C GLU A 138 0.61 -1.57 -4.48
N ALA A 139 0.90 -2.36 -5.52
CA ALA A 139 1.10 -1.85 -6.87
C ALA A 139 0.61 -2.84 -7.92
N PHE A 140 -0.69 -2.85 -8.16
CA PHE A 140 -1.29 -3.66 -9.23
C PHE A 140 -1.10 -2.96 -10.59
N THR A 141 0.09 -3.09 -11.13
CA THR A 141 0.52 -2.45 -12.37
C THR A 141 1.24 -3.44 -13.28
N ARG A 142 1.79 -2.97 -14.39
CA ARG A 142 2.51 -3.83 -15.33
C ARG A 142 3.69 -4.55 -14.65
N PRO A 143 3.97 -5.83 -14.98
CA PRO A 143 5.02 -6.62 -14.33
C PRO A 143 6.38 -5.93 -14.25
N LYS A 144 6.77 -5.20 -15.28
CA LYS A 144 8.02 -4.44 -15.30
C LYS A 144 8.11 -3.39 -14.19
N LEU A 145 7.00 -2.69 -13.90
CA LEU A 145 6.96 -1.69 -12.83
C LEU A 145 6.93 -2.35 -11.46
N MET A 146 6.12 -3.41 -11.27
CA MET A 146 6.09 -4.17 -10.01
C MET A 146 7.47 -4.72 -9.65
N LYS A 147 8.14 -5.37 -10.61
CA LYS A 147 9.50 -5.90 -10.44
C LYS A 147 10.53 -4.79 -10.22
N GLY A 148 10.33 -3.64 -10.87
CA GLY A 148 11.14 -2.44 -10.67
C GLY A 148 11.08 -1.94 -9.22
N LEU A 149 9.90 -1.83 -8.64
CA LEU A 149 9.72 -1.42 -7.24
C LEU A 149 10.45 -2.35 -6.25
N ALA A 150 10.36 -3.67 -6.45
CA ALA A 150 11.07 -4.62 -5.61
C ALA A 150 12.60 -4.40 -5.60
N LYS A 151 13.16 -3.88 -6.70
CA LYS A 151 14.61 -3.56 -6.80
C LYS A 151 15.00 -2.25 -6.12
N LEU A 152 14.04 -1.41 -5.73
CA LEU A 152 14.29 -0.14 -5.05
C LEU A 152 14.39 -0.28 -3.53
N GLY A 153 14.16 -1.49 -2.99
CA GLY A 153 14.21 -1.75 -1.56
C GLY A 153 12.87 -2.10 -0.91
N PHE A 154 11.77 -2.13 -1.67
CA PHE A 154 10.51 -2.68 -1.13
C PHE A 154 10.72 -4.12 -0.68
N THR A 155 10.36 -4.39 0.57
CA THR A 155 10.61 -5.68 1.21
C THR A 155 9.72 -6.78 0.65
N GLN A 156 8.47 -6.44 0.35
CA GLN A 156 7.47 -7.33 -0.21
C GLN A 156 6.60 -6.59 -1.22
N SER A 157 5.99 -7.34 -2.13
CA SER A 157 5.08 -6.81 -3.13
C SER A 157 3.76 -7.59 -3.13
N TYR A 158 2.65 -6.88 -3.24
CA TYR A 158 1.38 -7.48 -3.60
C TYR A 158 1.50 -8.11 -4.99
N THR A 159 0.68 -9.10 -5.28
CA THR A 159 0.86 -9.96 -6.46
C THR A 159 -0.44 -10.14 -7.23
N TYR A 160 -0.33 -10.69 -8.44
CA TYR A 160 -1.49 -11.09 -9.23
C TYR A 160 -2.15 -12.40 -8.76
N PHE A 161 -1.71 -13.01 -7.66
CA PHE A 161 -2.34 -14.21 -7.10
C PHE A 161 -3.85 -14.03 -6.94
N THR A 162 -4.29 -12.85 -6.52
CA THR A 162 -5.71 -12.51 -6.35
C THR A 162 -6.56 -12.84 -7.57
N TRP A 163 -6.01 -12.69 -8.80
CA TRP A 163 -6.72 -12.94 -10.06
C TRP A 163 -6.29 -14.21 -10.81
N ARG A 164 -5.35 -14.98 -10.28
CA ARG A 164 -4.96 -16.27 -10.86
C ARG A 164 -5.86 -17.35 -10.29
N THR A 165 -6.82 -17.83 -11.08
CA THR A 165 -7.86 -18.77 -10.64
C THR A 165 -7.68 -20.16 -11.21
N GLU A 166 -7.27 -20.24 -12.47
CA GLU A 166 -7.07 -21.51 -13.15
C GLU A 166 -5.75 -22.16 -12.73
N ARG A 167 -5.73 -23.50 -12.69
CA ARG A 167 -4.52 -24.26 -12.34
C ARG A 167 -3.29 -23.85 -13.14
N TRP A 168 -3.43 -23.74 -14.46
CA TRP A 168 -2.32 -23.37 -15.34
C TRP A 168 -1.82 -21.94 -15.11
N GLU A 169 -2.69 -21.03 -14.75
CA GLU A 169 -2.31 -19.64 -14.40
C GLU A 169 -1.47 -19.60 -13.12
N ILE A 170 -1.89 -20.37 -12.10
CA ILE A 170 -1.15 -20.48 -10.84
C ILE A 170 0.20 -21.15 -11.07
N GLU A 171 0.26 -22.27 -11.81
CA GLU A 171 1.50 -22.96 -12.14
C GLU A 171 2.47 -22.06 -12.92
N GLN A 172 1.98 -21.33 -13.91
CA GLN A 172 2.79 -20.38 -14.68
C GLN A 172 3.32 -19.25 -13.79
N TYR A 173 2.46 -18.67 -12.96
CA TYR A 173 2.84 -17.56 -12.10
C TYR A 173 3.84 -17.99 -11.03
N LEU A 174 3.67 -19.14 -10.41
CA LEU A 174 4.65 -19.70 -9.49
C LEU A 174 6.00 -19.99 -10.16
N THR A 175 5.98 -20.52 -11.37
CA THR A 175 7.19 -20.75 -12.17
C THR A 175 7.93 -19.43 -12.43
N GLU A 176 7.21 -18.37 -12.75
CA GLU A 176 7.78 -17.03 -12.91
C GLU A 176 8.41 -16.53 -11.60
N LEU A 177 7.66 -16.56 -10.48
CA LEU A 177 8.11 -16.03 -9.21
C LEU A 177 9.29 -16.80 -8.60
N THR A 178 9.38 -18.10 -8.83
CA THR A 178 10.45 -18.97 -8.31
C THR A 178 11.62 -19.13 -9.26
N GLY A 179 11.47 -18.65 -10.49
CA GLY A 179 12.51 -18.67 -11.51
C GLY A 179 13.52 -17.53 -11.36
N TYR A 180 14.68 -17.67 -12.03
CA TYR A 180 15.64 -16.58 -12.15
C TYR A 180 15.15 -15.59 -13.22
N PRO A 181 15.30 -14.27 -12.98
CA PRO A 181 15.95 -13.60 -11.84
C PRO A 181 15.00 -13.23 -10.68
N GLU A 182 13.68 -13.43 -10.79
CA GLU A 182 12.68 -12.94 -9.85
C GLU A 182 12.89 -13.46 -8.43
N ARG A 183 13.21 -14.73 -8.29
CA ARG A 183 13.46 -15.37 -6.98
C ARG A 183 14.53 -14.67 -6.13
N ASP A 184 15.43 -13.92 -6.77
CA ASP A 184 16.58 -13.32 -6.08
C ASP A 184 16.21 -11.98 -5.41
N PHE A 185 15.20 -11.26 -5.92
CA PHE A 185 14.85 -9.93 -5.44
C PHE A 185 13.36 -9.72 -5.16
N TYR A 186 12.46 -10.51 -5.76
CA TYR A 186 11.02 -10.31 -5.63
C TYR A 186 10.46 -11.18 -4.49
N ARG A 187 9.84 -10.56 -3.48
CA ARG A 187 9.22 -11.24 -2.34
C ARG A 187 7.71 -11.11 -2.46
N PRO A 188 7.02 -12.16 -2.94
CA PRO A 188 5.59 -12.11 -3.15
C PRO A 188 4.81 -12.14 -1.83
N ASN A 189 3.74 -11.37 -1.77
CA ASN A 189 2.70 -11.46 -0.75
C ASN A 189 1.38 -11.84 -1.43
N PHE A 190 0.78 -12.96 -1.03
CA PHE A 190 -0.42 -13.49 -1.67
C PHE A 190 -1.65 -13.05 -0.89
N PHE A 191 -2.35 -12.04 -1.40
CA PHE A 191 -3.64 -11.62 -0.86
C PHE A 191 -4.78 -12.42 -1.50
N VAL A 192 -5.67 -12.95 -0.66
CA VAL A 192 -6.90 -13.63 -1.12
C VAL A 192 -7.97 -12.62 -1.52
N ASN A 193 -8.05 -11.52 -0.78
CA ASN A 193 -8.85 -10.32 -1.02
C ASN A 193 -8.15 -9.12 -0.37
N THR A 194 -8.58 -7.91 -0.71
CA THR A 194 -8.08 -6.66 -0.11
C THR A 194 -9.26 -5.74 0.21
N PRO A 195 -9.07 -4.64 0.95
CA PRO A 195 -10.14 -3.64 1.14
C PRO A 195 -10.74 -3.10 -0.17
N ASP A 196 -9.96 -3.09 -1.25
CA ASP A 196 -10.35 -2.55 -2.56
C ASP A 196 -10.74 -3.63 -3.58
N ILE A 197 -10.59 -4.91 -3.23
CA ILE A 197 -10.74 -6.01 -4.19
C ILE A 197 -11.43 -7.20 -3.54
N LEU A 198 -12.66 -7.47 -3.96
CA LEU A 198 -13.36 -8.73 -3.75
C LEU A 198 -13.37 -9.50 -5.08
N PRO A 199 -12.45 -10.45 -5.29
CA PRO A 199 -12.32 -11.14 -6.57
C PRO A 199 -13.59 -11.83 -7.01
N TYR A 200 -13.90 -11.82 -8.30
CA TYR A 200 -15.13 -12.39 -8.84
C TYR A 200 -15.39 -13.85 -8.41
N HIS A 201 -14.34 -14.65 -8.28
CA HIS A 201 -14.49 -16.05 -7.84
C HIS A 201 -14.90 -16.21 -6.37
N LEU A 202 -14.82 -15.15 -5.55
CA LEU A 202 -15.31 -15.15 -4.17
C LEU A 202 -16.74 -14.61 -4.05
N GLN A 203 -17.24 -13.88 -5.04
CA GLN A 203 -18.55 -13.22 -5.01
C GLN A 203 -19.73 -14.22 -5.02
N GLY A 204 -19.49 -15.48 -5.34
CA GLY A 204 -20.49 -16.56 -5.23
C GLY A 204 -20.76 -17.01 -3.79
N GLY A 205 -19.91 -16.69 -2.84
CA GLY A 205 -20.07 -17.03 -1.42
C GLY A 205 -19.86 -18.52 -1.08
N GLU A 206 -19.29 -19.31 -2.01
CA GLU A 206 -19.05 -20.72 -1.76
C GLU A 206 -17.90 -20.92 -0.76
N THR A 207 -18.20 -21.45 0.41
CA THR A 207 -17.25 -21.70 1.49
C THR A 207 -16.01 -22.49 1.03
N TRP A 208 -16.16 -23.43 0.10
CA TRP A 208 -15.04 -24.20 -0.41
C TRP A 208 -14.06 -23.33 -1.22
N MET A 209 -14.55 -22.30 -1.91
CA MET A 209 -13.71 -21.37 -2.66
C MET A 209 -12.85 -20.54 -1.70
N PHE A 210 -13.44 -19.97 -0.65
CA PHE A 210 -12.71 -19.25 0.39
C PHE A 210 -11.62 -20.11 1.04
N LYS A 211 -11.98 -21.34 1.45
CA LYS A 211 -11.02 -22.28 2.05
C LYS A 211 -9.89 -22.66 1.10
N SER A 212 -10.20 -22.95 -0.17
CA SER A 212 -9.18 -23.32 -1.14
C SER A 212 -8.22 -22.15 -1.45
N ARG A 213 -8.75 -20.92 -1.58
CA ARG A 213 -7.92 -19.72 -1.80
C ARG A 213 -7.00 -19.43 -0.62
N ALA A 214 -7.52 -19.53 0.61
CA ALA A 214 -6.71 -19.35 1.82
C ALA A 214 -5.60 -20.41 1.90
N ALA A 215 -5.93 -21.68 1.65
CA ALA A 215 -4.96 -22.78 1.65
C ALA A 215 -3.87 -22.58 0.59
N LEU A 216 -4.24 -22.21 -0.65
CA LEU A 216 -3.28 -21.94 -1.71
C LEU A 216 -2.37 -20.76 -1.37
N ALA A 217 -2.92 -19.65 -0.84
CA ALA A 217 -2.13 -18.49 -0.44
C ALA A 217 -1.11 -18.86 0.64
N ALA A 218 -1.55 -19.54 1.70
CA ALA A 218 -0.71 -19.94 2.83
C ALA A 218 0.36 -20.98 2.48
N MET A 219 0.07 -21.88 1.53
CA MET A 219 1.00 -22.97 1.17
C MET A 219 1.97 -22.62 0.05
N LEU A 220 1.64 -21.64 -0.80
CA LEU A 220 2.41 -21.32 -2.00
C LEU A 220 3.25 -20.03 -1.86
N SER A 221 3.09 -19.29 -0.77
CA SER A 221 3.89 -18.10 -0.47
C SER A 221 4.36 -18.09 0.98
N SER A 222 5.50 -17.48 1.24
CA SER A 222 6.02 -17.27 2.59
C SER A 222 5.21 -16.23 3.38
N THR A 223 4.48 -15.37 2.67
CA THR A 223 3.60 -14.36 3.25
C THR A 223 2.29 -14.30 2.49
N TYR A 224 1.20 -14.17 3.21
CA TYR A 224 -0.12 -14.01 2.62
C TYR A 224 -0.97 -13.04 3.44
N GLY A 225 -1.98 -12.50 2.81
CA GLY A 225 -2.90 -11.55 3.42
C GLY A 225 -4.35 -11.94 3.22
N VAL A 226 -5.15 -11.61 4.21
CA VAL A 226 -6.60 -11.71 4.19
C VAL A 226 -7.18 -10.38 4.67
N TYR A 227 -8.25 -9.93 4.02
CA TYR A 227 -9.02 -8.79 4.50
C TYR A 227 -10.08 -9.27 5.49
N ASN A 228 -10.29 -8.49 6.54
CA ASN A 228 -11.29 -8.76 7.57
C ASN A 228 -12.68 -8.99 6.94
N GLY A 229 -13.39 -10.01 7.43
CA GLY A 229 -14.64 -10.48 6.83
C GLY A 229 -14.47 -11.72 5.93
N PHE A 230 -13.27 -12.01 5.44
CA PHE A 230 -13.00 -13.22 4.68
C PHE A 230 -13.33 -14.49 5.46
N GLU A 231 -13.04 -14.53 6.76
CA GLU A 231 -13.36 -15.63 7.69
C GLU A 231 -14.88 -15.81 7.90
N LEU A 232 -15.66 -14.76 7.65
CA LEU A 232 -17.13 -14.78 7.71
C LEU A 232 -17.77 -15.06 6.35
N ILE A 233 -16.96 -15.31 5.30
CA ILE A 233 -17.42 -15.52 3.93
C ILE A 233 -18.14 -14.27 3.38
N GLU A 234 -17.66 -13.08 3.71
CA GLU A 234 -18.17 -11.84 3.11
C GLU A 234 -17.91 -11.85 1.61
N HIS A 235 -18.99 -11.76 0.82
CA HIS A 235 -18.95 -11.99 -0.62
C HIS A 235 -19.85 -11.05 -1.43
N GLU A 236 -20.52 -10.10 -0.79
CA GLU A 236 -21.38 -9.16 -1.48
C GLU A 236 -20.57 -7.96 -2.02
N PRO A 237 -20.38 -7.87 -3.34
CA PRO A 237 -19.62 -6.77 -3.92
C PRO A 237 -20.45 -5.49 -4.00
N ILE A 238 -19.77 -4.35 -4.11
CA ILE A 238 -20.40 -3.13 -4.57
C ILE A 238 -20.92 -3.35 -6.01
N PRO A 239 -22.19 -3.07 -6.32
CA PRO A 239 -22.77 -3.36 -7.62
C PRO A 239 -21.94 -2.81 -8.79
N GLY A 240 -21.53 -3.71 -9.70
CA GLY A 240 -20.74 -3.39 -10.89
C GLY A 240 -19.26 -3.16 -10.65
N ARG A 241 -18.74 -3.53 -9.47
CA ARG A 241 -17.33 -3.42 -9.11
C ARG A 241 -16.76 -4.75 -8.60
N GLU A 242 -15.44 -4.81 -8.54
CA GLU A 242 -14.68 -5.89 -7.89
C GLU A 242 -14.24 -5.46 -6.47
N GLU A 243 -15.10 -4.68 -5.81
CA GLU A 243 -14.91 -4.12 -4.47
C GLU A 243 -15.96 -4.66 -3.52
#